data_fafd60f3b4fbdd4bba0a78fc1bfc261c
#
_entry.id   fafd60f3b4fbdd4bba0a78fc1bfc261c
#
_cell.length_a   1.000
_cell.length_b   1.000
_cell.length_c   1.000
_cell.angle_alpha   90.00
_cell.angle_beta   90.00
_cell.angle_gamma   90.00
#
_symmetry.space_group_name_H-M   'P 1'
#
loop_
_entity.id
_entity.type
_entity.pdbx_description
1 polymer ?
#
loop_
_entity_poly.entity_id
_entity_poly.type
_entity_poly.pdbx_seq_one_letter_code
_entity_poly.pdbx_strand_id
1 'polypeptide(L)'
;MWLRSIIAGIACSLLAASALGAEKPYRVSLIGDGFDGRSWQTGVLIELEPGWKTYWRMPGEAGIPPEFTWASSAPAEIKVAFPVPARYADLSGETVGYETSALIPVAVTPETVTQLDLSLEIFFAVCKDICIPATASAAIALGPMMRDPAGSARVAAAMEAVPAEGSAIGAARLVMEGGKPALELELKEGPEDIFVETESGSAYFRAPVFSADGRTARLAIDNLKDPASLAGTPLRLTYRLNGMGHEQTVKLP
;
A
#
# COMPACT_ATOMS: atom_id res chain seq x y z
N MET A 1 -79.50 -32.10 -12.55
CA MET A 1 -78.11 -32.60 -12.72
C MET A 1 -77.22 -31.42 -12.69
N TRP A 2 -76.51 -31.23 -11.61
CA TRP A 2 -75.63 -30.06 -11.36
C TRP A 2 -74.18 -30.49 -11.50
N LEU A 3 -73.46 -29.94 -12.46
CA LEU A 3 -72.00 -30.14 -12.62
C LEU A 3 -71.25 -29.10 -11.78
N ARG A 4 -70.50 -29.53 -10.80
CA ARG A 4 -69.62 -28.69 -10.00
C ARG A 4 -68.22 -28.71 -10.64
N SER A 5 -67.83 -27.59 -11.21
CA SER A 5 -66.42 -27.35 -11.67
C SER A 5 -65.57 -27.01 -10.48
N ILE A 6 -64.54 -27.82 -10.22
CA ILE A 6 -63.48 -27.55 -9.24
C ILE A 6 -62.33 -26.81 -9.98
N ILE A 7 -62.12 -25.55 -9.66
CA ILE A 7 -60.97 -24.78 -10.13
C ILE A 7 -59.84 -25.02 -9.11
N ALA A 8 -58.81 -25.77 -9.50
CA ALA A 8 -57.59 -25.93 -8.75
C ALA A 8 -56.67 -24.72 -9.00
N GLY A 9 -56.52 -23.86 -7.99
CA GLY A 9 -55.60 -22.74 -8.02
C GLY A 9 -54.18 -23.25 -7.77
N ILE A 10 -53.31 -23.14 -8.77
CA ILE A 10 -51.86 -23.37 -8.60
C ILE A 10 -51.24 -22.10 -8.02
N ALA A 11 -50.91 -22.13 -6.71
CA ALA A 11 -50.12 -21.09 -6.06
C ALA A 11 -48.65 -21.25 -6.49
N CYS A 12 -48.18 -20.40 -7.41
CA CYS A 12 -46.80 -20.30 -7.81
C CYS A 12 -46.04 -19.53 -6.74
N SER A 13 -45.39 -20.24 -5.81
CA SER A 13 -44.50 -19.64 -4.81
C SER A 13 -43.21 -19.17 -5.49
N LEU A 14 -43.09 -17.87 -5.73
CA LEU A 14 -41.83 -17.23 -6.13
C LEU A 14 -40.85 -17.29 -4.95
N LEU A 15 -39.95 -18.25 -5.00
CA LEU A 15 -38.72 -18.26 -4.17
C LEU A 15 -37.84 -17.10 -4.67
N ALA A 16 -37.87 -15.96 -3.97
CA ALA A 16 -36.88 -14.92 -4.11
C ALA A 16 -35.56 -15.49 -3.60
N ALA A 17 -34.70 -15.94 -4.50
CA ALA A 17 -33.32 -16.23 -4.20
C ALA A 17 -32.62 -14.90 -3.85
N SER A 18 -32.45 -14.61 -2.56
CA SER A 18 -31.58 -13.57 -2.10
C SER A 18 -30.18 -13.93 -2.60
N ALA A 19 -29.67 -13.21 -3.59
CA ALA A 19 -28.27 -13.27 -3.96
C ALA A 19 -27.48 -12.77 -2.73
N LEU A 20 -26.98 -13.68 -1.91
CA LEU A 20 -25.94 -13.39 -0.93
C LEU A 20 -24.74 -12.91 -1.76
N GLY A 21 -24.58 -11.58 -1.85
CA GLY A 21 -23.36 -11.00 -2.39
C GLY A 21 -22.20 -11.57 -1.57
N ALA A 22 -21.21 -12.14 -2.24
CA ALA A 22 -20.01 -12.62 -1.56
C ALA A 22 -19.45 -11.48 -0.70
N GLU A 23 -19.26 -11.74 0.60
CA GLU A 23 -18.70 -10.76 1.51
C GLU A 23 -17.31 -10.38 1.03
N LYS A 24 -17.03 -9.07 0.92
CA LYS A 24 -15.76 -8.58 0.44
C LYS A 24 -14.69 -8.94 1.47
N PRO A 25 -13.53 -9.49 1.07
CA PRO A 25 -12.47 -9.84 2.02
C PRO A 25 -11.70 -8.63 2.54
N TYR A 26 -12.25 -7.44 2.40
CA TYR A 26 -11.66 -6.19 2.86
C TYR A 26 -12.72 -5.18 3.29
N ARG A 27 -12.30 -4.25 4.15
CA ARG A 27 -13.04 -3.03 4.48
C ARG A 27 -12.10 -1.85 4.36
N VAL A 28 -12.57 -0.73 3.80
CA VAL A 28 -11.82 0.53 3.72
C VAL A 28 -12.56 1.58 4.51
N SER A 29 -11.83 2.33 5.33
CA SER A 29 -12.35 3.48 6.08
C SER A 29 -11.29 4.58 6.18
N LEU A 30 -11.75 5.82 6.40
CA LEU A 30 -10.90 6.91 6.83
C LEU A 30 -11.03 7.05 8.35
N ILE A 31 -9.89 7.11 9.02
CA ILE A 31 -9.82 7.38 10.46
C ILE A 31 -8.98 8.63 10.69
N GLY A 32 -9.20 9.33 11.79
CA GLY A 32 -8.55 10.61 12.00
C GLY A 32 -8.03 10.80 13.41
N ASP A 33 -7.03 11.71 13.55
CA ASP A 33 -6.36 12.07 14.79
C ASP A 33 -6.55 13.56 15.11
N GLY A 34 -7.50 14.25 14.69
CA GLY A 34 -7.68 15.66 15.03
C GLY A 34 -6.67 16.59 14.34
N PHE A 35 -6.70 17.84 14.72
CA PHE A 35 -5.92 18.93 14.14
C PHE A 35 -4.74 19.29 15.03
N ASP A 36 -3.52 19.23 14.50
CA ASP A 36 -2.28 19.53 15.23
C ASP A 36 -1.92 21.03 15.24
N GLY A 37 -2.78 21.89 14.72
CA GLY A 37 -2.56 23.34 14.55
C GLY A 37 -2.14 23.72 13.12
N ARG A 38 -1.77 22.74 12.28
CA ARG A 38 -1.37 22.92 10.89
C ARG A 38 -2.13 21.99 9.93
N SER A 39 -2.26 20.75 10.29
CA SER A 39 -2.90 19.71 9.47
C SER A 39 -3.73 18.75 10.31
N TRP A 40 -4.70 18.10 9.70
CA TRP A 40 -5.31 16.91 10.26
C TRP A 40 -4.44 15.70 9.94
N GLN A 41 -4.13 14.92 10.97
CA GLN A 41 -3.50 13.62 10.83
C GLN A 41 -4.60 12.58 10.68
N THR A 42 -4.66 11.94 9.53
CA THR A 42 -5.68 10.95 9.19
C THR A 42 -5.02 9.70 8.63
N GLY A 43 -5.80 8.69 8.30
CA GLY A 43 -5.27 7.51 7.63
C GLY A 43 -6.33 6.75 6.86
N VAL A 44 -5.90 6.14 5.76
CA VAL A 44 -6.68 5.14 5.04
C VAL A 44 -6.44 3.79 5.71
N LEU A 45 -7.46 3.28 6.38
CA LEU A 45 -7.44 1.97 6.99
C LEU A 45 -8.05 0.96 6.03
N ILE A 46 -7.24 -0.02 5.63
CA ILE A 46 -7.67 -1.20 4.87
C ILE A 46 -7.58 -2.39 5.82
N GLU A 47 -8.71 -2.91 6.26
CA GLU A 47 -8.82 -4.13 7.06
C GLU A 47 -9.03 -5.31 6.12
N LEU A 48 -8.33 -6.41 6.38
CA LEU A 48 -8.32 -7.58 5.52
C LEU A 48 -8.76 -8.82 6.30
N GLU A 49 -9.51 -9.69 5.65
CA GLU A 49 -9.81 -11.01 6.22
C GLU A 49 -8.53 -11.86 6.40
N PRO A 50 -8.51 -12.81 7.32
CA PRO A 50 -7.33 -13.61 7.62
C PRO A 50 -6.71 -14.28 6.38
N GLY A 51 -5.41 -14.09 6.21
CA GLY A 51 -4.61 -14.60 5.09
C GLY A 51 -4.71 -13.78 3.81
N TRP A 52 -5.45 -12.66 3.81
CA TRP A 52 -5.45 -11.71 2.72
C TRP A 52 -4.37 -10.66 2.92
N LYS A 53 -3.80 -10.19 1.79
CA LYS A 53 -2.76 -9.15 1.68
C LYS A 53 -3.23 -8.04 0.76
N THR A 54 -2.67 -6.85 0.95
CA THR A 54 -2.76 -5.75 0.00
C THR A 54 -1.37 -5.19 -0.30
N TYR A 55 -1.25 -4.38 -1.31
CA TYR A 55 0.03 -4.00 -1.88
C TYR A 55 0.53 -2.65 -1.39
N TRP A 56 1.84 -2.52 -1.35
CA TRP A 56 2.53 -1.25 -1.18
C TRP A 56 2.55 -0.45 -2.50
N ARG A 57 3.02 0.80 -2.45
CA ARG A 57 3.16 1.67 -3.62
C ARG A 57 4.05 1.09 -4.73
N MET A 58 4.98 0.21 -4.37
CA MET A 58 5.73 -0.66 -5.30
C MET A 58 5.39 -2.11 -4.95
N PRO A 59 4.48 -2.74 -5.71
CA PRO A 59 3.76 -3.94 -5.25
C PRO A 59 4.54 -5.24 -5.42
N GLY A 60 5.71 -5.20 -6.04
CA GLY A 60 6.46 -6.41 -6.42
C GLY A 60 6.20 -6.83 -7.86
N GLU A 61 6.45 -8.11 -8.15
CA GLU A 61 6.46 -8.66 -9.51
C GLU A 61 5.07 -8.66 -10.18
N ALA A 62 4.03 -8.94 -9.43
CA ALA A 62 2.68 -9.18 -9.97
C ALA A 62 1.56 -8.42 -9.23
N GLY A 63 1.89 -7.37 -8.49
CA GLY A 63 0.91 -6.63 -7.70
C GLY A 63 0.28 -5.45 -8.43
N ILE A 64 -0.80 -4.93 -7.85
CA ILE A 64 -1.46 -3.69 -8.28
C ILE A 64 -1.31 -2.69 -7.13
N PRO A 65 -0.57 -1.58 -7.32
CA PRO A 65 -0.41 -0.55 -6.29
C PRO A 65 -1.73 0.16 -6.00
N PRO A 66 -1.94 0.69 -4.80
CA PRO A 66 -3.12 1.49 -4.51
C PRO A 66 -3.06 2.85 -5.22
N GLU A 67 -4.14 3.23 -5.87
CA GLU A 67 -4.37 4.52 -6.48
C GLU A 67 -5.45 5.28 -5.71
N PHE A 68 -5.16 6.51 -5.30
CA PHE A 68 -6.04 7.34 -4.47
C PHE A 68 -6.59 8.51 -5.27
N THR A 69 -7.90 8.62 -5.34
CA THR A 69 -8.60 9.79 -5.87
C THR A 69 -9.25 10.53 -4.71
N TRP A 70 -8.80 11.74 -4.45
CA TRP A 70 -9.26 12.56 -3.34
C TRP A 70 -10.20 13.65 -3.81
N ALA A 71 -11.23 13.93 -3.00
CA ALA A 71 -12.02 15.15 -3.10
C ALA A 71 -12.23 15.75 -1.71
N SER A 72 -12.21 17.09 -1.63
CA SER A 72 -12.44 17.83 -0.39
C SER A 72 -13.40 18.99 -0.61
N SER A 73 -14.18 19.32 0.41
CA SER A 73 -15.16 20.43 0.35
C SER A 73 -14.50 21.82 0.34
N ALA A 74 -13.20 21.91 0.63
CA ALA A 74 -12.40 23.13 0.57
C ALA A 74 -10.98 22.80 0.08
N PRO A 75 -10.22 23.78 -0.47
CA PRO A 75 -8.85 23.58 -0.89
C PRO A 75 -7.95 23.10 0.25
N ALA A 76 -7.23 22.00 0.01
CA ALA A 76 -6.30 21.41 0.96
C ALA A 76 -5.19 20.65 0.22
N GLU A 77 -3.98 20.66 0.77
CA GLU A 77 -2.90 19.79 0.36
C GLU A 77 -3.08 18.43 1.04
N ILE A 78 -3.03 17.34 0.27
CA ILE A 78 -3.17 15.97 0.77
C ILE A 78 -1.87 15.22 0.51
N LYS A 79 -1.22 14.79 1.58
CA LYS A 79 0.02 14.01 1.53
C LYS A 79 -0.22 12.61 2.06
N VAL A 80 0.05 11.62 1.22
CA VAL A 80 -0.03 10.20 1.57
C VAL A 80 1.38 9.69 1.90
N ALA A 81 1.55 9.04 3.03
CA ALA A 81 2.80 8.41 3.46
C ALA A 81 2.59 6.91 3.63
N PHE A 82 3.60 6.12 3.24
CA PHE A 82 3.50 4.67 3.32
C PHE A 82 4.41 4.14 4.44
N PRO A 83 3.89 3.36 5.39
CA PRO A 83 4.73 2.59 6.31
C PRO A 83 5.66 1.63 5.56
N VAL A 84 6.75 1.23 6.19
CA VAL A 84 7.66 0.23 5.61
C VAL A 84 6.88 -1.07 5.39
N PRO A 85 6.90 -1.63 4.15
CA PRO A 85 6.18 -2.85 3.82
C PRO A 85 6.89 -4.11 4.34
N ALA A 86 6.28 -5.27 4.06
CA ALA A 86 6.92 -6.57 4.15
C ALA A 86 6.93 -7.25 2.77
N ARG A 87 7.84 -8.23 2.61
CA ARG A 87 7.88 -9.12 1.44
C ARG A 87 7.11 -10.39 1.75
N TYR A 88 6.40 -10.86 0.75
CA TYR A 88 5.69 -12.13 0.77
C TYR A 88 6.05 -12.92 -0.49
N ALA A 89 6.42 -14.17 -0.31
CA ALA A 89 6.62 -15.10 -1.41
C ALA A 89 5.44 -16.07 -1.45
N ASP A 90 4.78 -16.17 -2.58
CA ASP A 90 3.70 -17.09 -2.84
C ASP A 90 3.79 -17.69 -4.24
N LEU A 91 2.79 -18.46 -4.66
CA LEU A 91 2.78 -19.11 -5.98
C LEU A 91 2.74 -18.11 -7.15
N SER A 92 2.37 -16.87 -6.90
CA SER A 92 2.28 -15.80 -7.91
C SER A 92 3.60 -15.05 -8.07
N GLY A 93 4.59 -15.32 -7.21
CA GLY A 93 5.87 -14.64 -7.18
C GLY A 93 6.12 -13.87 -5.88
N GLU A 94 7.06 -12.92 -5.91
CA GLU A 94 7.35 -12.05 -4.77
C GLU A 94 6.46 -10.81 -4.80
N THR A 95 5.76 -10.56 -3.71
CA THR A 95 4.90 -9.40 -3.53
C THR A 95 5.36 -8.54 -2.36
N VAL A 96 5.09 -7.23 -2.42
CA VAL A 96 5.46 -6.25 -1.40
C VAL A 96 4.21 -5.52 -0.94
N GLY A 97 3.95 -5.55 0.37
CA GLY A 97 2.72 -4.96 0.89
C GLY A 97 2.48 -5.20 2.37
N TYR A 98 1.22 -5.43 2.73
CA TYR A 98 0.72 -5.55 4.09
C TYR A 98 -0.24 -6.71 4.22
N GLU A 99 -0.22 -7.37 5.37
CA GLU A 99 -1.11 -8.46 5.72
C GLU A 99 -1.99 -8.07 6.92
N THR A 100 -3.17 -8.63 7.03
CA THR A 100 -4.15 -8.38 8.10
C THR A 100 -4.75 -6.98 8.05
N SER A 101 -3.94 -5.94 7.94
CA SER A 101 -4.40 -4.56 7.76
C SER A 101 -3.29 -3.68 7.22
N ALA A 102 -3.67 -2.64 6.47
CA ALA A 102 -2.80 -1.53 6.11
C ALA A 102 -3.41 -0.23 6.64
N LEU A 103 -2.69 0.50 7.44
CA LEU A 103 -3.04 1.86 7.79
C LEU A 103 -2.03 2.80 7.13
N ILE A 104 -2.50 3.51 6.11
CA ILE A 104 -1.69 4.43 5.29
C ILE A 104 -1.95 5.85 5.78
N PRO A 105 -0.99 6.49 6.48
CA PRO A 105 -1.14 7.84 6.99
C PRO A 105 -1.36 8.87 5.90
N VAL A 106 -2.22 9.84 6.20
CA VAL A 106 -2.56 10.95 5.32
C VAL A 106 -2.58 12.25 6.11
N ALA A 107 -1.74 13.19 5.74
CA ALA A 107 -1.78 14.55 6.26
C ALA A 107 -2.64 15.44 5.35
N VAL A 108 -3.62 16.12 5.92
CA VAL A 108 -4.52 17.04 5.22
C VAL A 108 -4.29 18.45 5.74
N THR A 109 -3.65 19.29 4.94
CA THR A 109 -3.32 20.67 5.30
C THR A 109 -4.29 21.61 4.59
N PRO A 110 -5.24 22.22 5.29
CA PRO A 110 -6.19 23.17 4.69
C PRO A 110 -5.51 24.50 4.38
N GLU A 111 -5.96 25.20 3.34
CA GLU A 111 -5.46 26.54 3.04
C GLU A 111 -6.00 27.59 4.02
N THR A 112 -7.29 27.57 4.33
CA THR A 112 -7.94 28.64 5.09
C THR A 112 -9.03 28.19 6.06
N VAL A 113 -9.41 26.90 6.06
CA VAL A 113 -10.57 26.43 6.83
C VAL A 113 -10.16 25.61 8.06
N THR A 114 -11.03 25.61 9.08
CA THR A 114 -10.85 24.81 10.30
C THR A 114 -11.68 23.52 10.30
N GLN A 115 -12.43 23.28 9.22
CA GLN A 115 -13.18 22.04 8.98
C GLN A 115 -13.37 21.82 7.49
N LEU A 116 -13.37 20.57 7.06
CA LEU A 116 -13.70 20.15 5.70
C LEU A 116 -14.19 18.71 5.68
N ASP A 117 -14.98 18.37 4.65
CA ASP A 117 -15.31 16.99 4.34
C ASP A 117 -14.28 16.45 3.34
N LEU A 118 -13.67 15.34 3.69
CA LEU A 118 -12.71 14.62 2.85
C LEU A 118 -13.34 13.32 2.35
N SER A 119 -13.26 13.07 1.07
CA SER A 119 -13.68 11.81 0.47
C SER A 119 -12.57 11.18 -0.36
N LEU A 120 -12.55 9.87 -0.34
CA LEU A 120 -11.61 9.01 -1.03
C LEU A 120 -12.35 8.03 -1.92
N GLU A 121 -11.89 7.88 -3.16
CA GLU A 121 -12.08 6.69 -3.96
C GLU A 121 -10.70 6.03 -4.13
N ILE A 122 -10.59 4.74 -3.79
CA ILE A 122 -9.35 3.98 -3.90
C ILE A 122 -9.55 2.80 -4.84
N PHE A 123 -8.67 2.68 -5.85
CA PHE A 123 -8.47 1.46 -6.61
C PHE A 123 -7.24 0.74 -6.08
N PHE A 124 -7.34 -0.54 -5.78
CA PHE A 124 -6.26 -1.35 -5.20
C PHE A 124 -6.49 -2.83 -5.51
N ALA A 125 -5.64 -3.70 -5.02
CA ALA A 125 -5.92 -5.13 -5.07
C ALA A 125 -5.72 -5.79 -3.70
N VAL A 126 -6.43 -6.89 -3.50
CA VAL A 126 -6.24 -7.80 -2.37
C VAL A 126 -5.94 -9.20 -2.89
N CYS A 127 -5.06 -9.92 -2.22
CA CYS A 127 -4.57 -11.21 -2.69
C CYS A 127 -4.49 -12.23 -1.55
N LYS A 128 -4.92 -13.46 -1.84
CA LYS A 128 -4.69 -14.63 -1.02
C LYS A 128 -4.20 -15.76 -1.95
N ASP A 129 -5.08 -16.61 -2.42
CA ASP A 129 -4.78 -17.62 -3.46
C ASP A 129 -4.95 -17.04 -4.87
N ILE A 130 -5.79 -16.03 -5.00
CA ILE A 130 -6.02 -15.22 -6.20
C ILE A 130 -5.97 -13.74 -5.85
N CYS A 131 -5.55 -12.91 -6.81
CA CYS A 131 -5.53 -11.47 -6.66
C CYS A 131 -6.80 -10.87 -7.28
N ILE A 132 -7.50 -10.05 -6.51
CA ILE A 132 -8.77 -9.43 -6.87
C ILE A 132 -8.60 -7.92 -6.91
N PRO A 133 -8.70 -7.27 -8.08
CA PRO A 133 -8.82 -5.83 -8.17
C PRO A 133 -10.10 -5.35 -7.45
N ALA A 134 -9.99 -4.24 -6.74
CA ALA A 134 -11.04 -3.72 -5.89
C ALA A 134 -11.14 -2.20 -5.97
N THR A 135 -12.34 -1.69 -5.84
CA THR A 135 -12.60 -0.26 -5.64
C THR A 135 -13.42 -0.09 -4.38
N ALA A 136 -13.06 0.92 -3.58
CA ALA A 136 -13.79 1.28 -2.38
C ALA A 136 -13.86 2.80 -2.24
N SER A 137 -14.86 3.28 -1.51
CA SER A 137 -15.01 4.70 -1.19
C SER A 137 -15.12 4.86 0.32
N ALA A 138 -14.55 5.94 0.85
CA ALA A 138 -14.65 6.32 2.25
C ALA A 138 -14.75 7.83 2.38
N ALA A 139 -15.34 8.32 3.46
CA ALA A 139 -15.42 9.75 3.74
C ALA A 139 -15.27 10.01 5.23
N ILE A 140 -14.76 11.20 5.57
CA ILE A 140 -14.60 11.67 6.94
C ILE A 140 -14.81 13.18 7.00
N ALA A 141 -15.51 13.63 8.04
CA ALA A 141 -15.62 15.07 8.35
C ALA A 141 -14.47 15.46 9.29
N LEU A 142 -13.57 16.31 8.82
CA LEU A 142 -12.41 16.80 9.55
C LEU A 142 -12.76 18.16 10.21
N GLY A 143 -12.53 18.28 11.49
CA GLY A 143 -12.84 19.50 12.23
C GLY A 143 -12.16 19.55 13.60
N PRO A 144 -12.16 20.72 14.27
CA PRO A 144 -11.47 20.91 15.54
C PRO A 144 -12.10 20.13 16.70
N MET A 145 -13.34 19.70 16.53
CA MET A 145 -14.09 18.91 17.53
C MET A 145 -14.03 17.40 17.28
N MET A 146 -13.33 16.95 16.22
CA MET A 146 -13.16 15.53 15.94
C MET A 146 -12.37 14.88 17.08
N ARG A 147 -12.93 13.82 17.63
CA ARG A 147 -12.29 13.02 18.70
C ARG A 147 -12.52 11.55 18.42
N ASP A 148 -11.45 10.88 18.04
CA ASP A 148 -11.38 9.41 17.92
C ASP A 148 -10.07 8.93 18.57
N PRO A 149 -10.03 8.74 19.90
CA PRO A 149 -8.81 8.34 20.59
C PRO A 149 -8.24 7.01 20.09
N ALA A 150 -9.08 6.09 19.63
CA ALA A 150 -8.63 4.82 19.09
C ALA A 150 -8.03 4.97 17.70
N GLY A 151 -8.66 5.76 16.85
CA GLY A 151 -8.14 6.16 15.54
C GLY A 151 -6.84 6.94 15.66
N SER A 152 -6.78 7.90 16.59
CA SER A 152 -5.59 8.70 16.91
C SER A 152 -4.37 7.81 17.23
N ALA A 153 -4.53 6.87 18.16
CA ALA A 153 -3.44 5.97 18.53
C ALA A 153 -2.96 5.10 17.34
N ARG A 154 -3.89 4.65 16.51
CA ARG A 154 -3.57 3.87 15.30
C ARG A 154 -2.84 4.71 14.25
N VAL A 155 -3.29 5.94 14.00
CA VAL A 155 -2.64 6.87 13.05
C VAL A 155 -1.25 7.21 13.54
N ALA A 156 -1.07 7.52 14.83
CA ALA A 156 0.24 7.81 15.42
C ALA A 156 1.20 6.63 15.24
N ALA A 157 0.79 5.42 15.56
CA ALA A 157 1.61 4.21 15.36
C ALA A 157 1.96 3.97 13.88
N ALA A 158 1.05 4.26 12.96
CA ALA A 158 1.32 4.16 11.53
C ALA A 158 2.28 5.25 11.04
N MET A 159 2.23 6.45 11.61
CA MET A 159 3.19 7.53 11.34
C MET A 159 4.61 7.18 11.80
N GLU A 160 4.75 6.53 12.97
CA GLU A 160 6.04 6.03 13.45
C GLU A 160 6.64 4.93 12.54
N ALA A 161 5.79 4.20 11.84
CA ALA A 161 6.21 3.18 10.88
C ALA A 161 6.53 3.74 9.48
N VAL A 162 6.27 5.03 9.23
CA VAL A 162 6.73 5.71 7.99
C VAL A 162 8.23 5.86 8.04
N PRO A 163 8.96 5.57 6.94
CA PRO A 163 10.41 5.69 6.91
C PRO A 163 10.89 7.10 7.25
N ALA A 164 11.84 7.20 8.17
CA ALA A 164 12.60 8.42 8.40
C ALA A 164 13.72 8.58 7.37
N GLU A 165 14.32 9.75 7.27
CA GLU A 165 15.52 9.95 6.45
C GLU A 165 16.66 9.05 6.92
N GLY A 166 17.32 8.37 5.97
CA GLY A 166 18.35 7.39 6.23
C GLY A 166 19.67 7.69 5.51
N SER A 167 20.73 7.00 5.94
CA SER A 167 22.09 7.15 5.38
C SER A 167 22.93 5.86 5.41
N ALA A 168 22.28 4.71 5.69
CA ALA A 168 22.96 3.42 5.85
C ALA A 168 23.53 2.84 4.55
N ILE A 169 23.04 3.30 3.40
CA ILE A 169 23.48 2.83 2.10
C ILE A 169 24.42 3.86 1.46
N GLY A 170 25.59 3.39 1.03
CA GLY A 170 26.59 4.20 0.35
C GLY A 170 26.39 4.27 -1.17
N ALA A 171 27.36 3.79 -1.93
CA ALA A 171 27.30 3.79 -3.39
C ALA A 171 26.38 2.69 -3.91
N ALA A 172 25.76 2.96 -5.07
CA ALA A 172 24.99 2.00 -5.84
C ALA A 172 25.64 1.83 -7.21
N ARG A 173 25.68 0.61 -7.73
CA ARG A 173 26.17 0.32 -9.08
C ARG A 173 25.43 -0.83 -9.74
N LEU A 174 25.33 -0.79 -11.05
CA LEU A 174 24.85 -1.93 -11.83
C LEU A 174 25.99 -2.92 -12.04
N VAL A 175 25.71 -4.19 -11.82
CA VAL A 175 26.62 -5.32 -12.06
C VAL A 175 25.92 -6.38 -12.91
N MET A 176 26.71 -7.24 -13.55
CA MET A 176 26.16 -8.40 -14.28
C MET A 176 26.45 -9.66 -13.47
N GLU A 177 25.43 -10.42 -13.15
CA GLU A 177 25.53 -11.69 -12.44
C GLU A 177 24.84 -12.79 -13.25
N GLY A 178 25.64 -13.77 -13.68
CA GLY A 178 25.12 -14.85 -14.54
C GLY A 178 24.47 -14.36 -15.85
N GLY A 179 24.91 -13.22 -16.37
CA GLY A 179 24.35 -12.62 -17.59
C GLY A 179 23.07 -11.80 -17.38
N LYS A 180 22.64 -11.62 -16.13
CA LYS A 180 21.50 -10.79 -15.76
C LYS A 180 21.94 -9.53 -15.01
N PRO A 181 21.22 -8.40 -15.16
CA PRO A 181 21.54 -7.20 -14.40
C PRO A 181 21.17 -7.35 -12.92
N ALA A 182 22.00 -6.80 -12.07
CA ALA A 182 21.73 -6.69 -10.63
C ALA A 182 22.19 -5.32 -10.13
N LEU A 183 21.52 -4.82 -9.11
CA LEU A 183 21.93 -3.65 -8.34
C LEU A 183 22.83 -4.12 -7.20
N GLU A 184 24.05 -3.60 -7.11
CA GLU A 184 24.91 -3.79 -5.96
C GLU A 184 24.96 -2.50 -5.16
N LEU A 185 24.69 -2.62 -3.86
CA LEU A 185 24.69 -1.53 -2.88
C LEU A 185 25.83 -1.71 -1.91
N GLU A 186 26.58 -0.65 -1.65
CA GLU A 186 27.53 -0.58 -0.55
C GLU A 186 26.79 -0.23 0.75
N LEU A 187 27.01 -1.00 1.81
CA LEU A 187 26.34 -0.83 3.08
C LEU A 187 27.30 -0.27 4.13
N LYS A 188 26.92 0.81 4.78
CA LYS A 188 27.60 1.35 5.96
C LYS A 188 27.11 0.66 7.23
N GLU A 189 25.86 0.24 7.23
CA GLU A 189 25.18 -0.52 8.28
C GLU A 189 24.38 -1.63 7.61
N GLY A 190 24.11 -2.72 8.33
CA GLY A 190 23.40 -3.90 7.80
C GLY A 190 21.90 -3.80 7.98
N PRO A 191 21.14 -3.37 6.97
CA PRO A 191 19.69 -3.38 7.02
C PRO A 191 19.14 -4.82 6.98
N GLU A 192 17.92 -5.00 7.50
CA GLU A 192 17.22 -6.28 7.53
C GLU A 192 16.57 -6.61 6.17
N ASP A 193 16.11 -5.60 5.44
CA ASP A 193 15.56 -5.69 4.08
C ASP A 193 15.72 -4.34 3.36
N ILE A 194 15.74 -4.36 2.03
CA ILE A 194 15.86 -3.17 1.18
C ILE A 194 14.86 -3.26 0.04
N PHE A 195 14.03 -2.25 -0.11
CA PHE A 195 13.09 -2.05 -1.21
C PHE A 195 13.61 -0.93 -2.10
N VAL A 196 13.67 -1.15 -3.40
CA VAL A 196 14.21 -0.19 -4.37
C VAL A 196 13.12 0.21 -5.34
N GLU A 197 13.01 1.52 -5.55
CA GLU A 197 12.05 2.11 -6.48
C GLU A 197 12.78 3.00 -7.48
N THR A 198 12.37 2.92 -8.74
CA THR A 198 12.69 3.91 -9.77
C THR A 198 11.50 4.85 -9.96
N GLU A 199 11.73 6.07 -10.37
CA GLU A 199 10.66 7.03 -10.66
C GLU A 199 9.68 6.52 -11.72
N SER A 200 10.19 5.78 -12.72
CA SER A 200 9.38 5.21 -13.79
C SER A 200 8.64 3.92 -13.42
N GLY A 201 9.00 3.26 -12.31
CA GLY A 201 8.49 1.93 -11.97
C GLY A 201 8.87 0.83 -12.96
N SER A 202 9.83 1.08 -13.85
CA SER A 202 10.14 0.21 -15.00
C SER A 202 10.97 -1.02 -14.65
N ALA A 203 11.56 -1.08 -13.47
CA ALA A 203 12.42 -2.17 -13.00
C ALA A 203 11.88 -2.70 -11.67
N TYR A 204 11.88 -4.01 -11.52
CA TYR A 204 11.59 -4.66 -10.26
C TYR A 204 12.88 -5.22 -9.65
N PHE A 205 13.14 -4.87 -8.39
CA PHE A 205 14.31 -5.31 -7.64
C PHE A 205 13.89 -6.38 -6.63
N ARG A 206 14.44 -7.58 -6.79
CA ARG A 206 14.16 -8.71 -5.89
C ARG A 206 14.72 -8.46 -4.49
N ALA A 207 14.38 -9.37 -3.58
CA ALA A 207 14.95 -9.36 -2.24
C ALA A 207 16.48 -9.27 -2.26
N PRO A 208 17.10 -8.50 -1.33
CA PRO A 208 18.54 -8.36 -1.26
C PRO A 208 19.21 -9.67 -0.85
N VAL A 209 20.33 -9.97 -1.48
CA VAL A 209 21.28 -10.99 -1.02
C VAL A 209 22.46 -10.27 -0.40
N PHE A 210 22.63 -10.42 0.91
CA PHE A 210 23.71 -9.77 1.65
C PHE A 210 25.01 -10.57 1.54
N SER A 211 26.14 -9.86 1.43
CA SER A 211 27.46 -10.49 1.52
C SER A 211 27.73 -11.00 2.93
N ALA A 212 28.62 -11.99 3.05
CA ALA A 212 28.96 -12.60 4.34
C ALA A 212 29.57 -11.62 5.37
N ASP A 213 30.19 -10.55 4.90
CA ASP A 213 30.76 -9.48 5.74
C ASP A 213 29.76 -8.36 6.04
N GLY A 214 28.52 -8.43 5.50
CA GLY A 214 27.46 -7.44 5.69
C GLY A 214 27.71 -6.09 5.03
N ARG A 215 28.72 -5.98 4.15
CA ARG A 215 29.12 -4.70 3.55
C ARG A 215 28.49 -4.41 2.20
N THR A 216 27.91 -5.40 1.57
CA THR A 216 27.23 -5.23 0.30
C THR A 216 25.90 -5.98 0.27
N ALA A 217 24.95 -5.47 -0.50
CA ALA A 217 23.72 -6.16 -0.86
C ALA A 217 23.60 -6.20 -2.37
N ARG A 218 23.12 -7.32 -2.92
CA ARG A 218 22.79 -7.47 -4.34
C ARG A 218 21.34 -7.77 -4.52
N LEU A 219 20.70 -7.03 -5.43
CA LEU A 219 19.31 -7.18 -5.78
C LEU A 219 19.24 -7.51 -7.27
N ALA A 220 18.80 -8.70 -7.63
CA ALA A 220 18.52 -9.05 -9.02
C ALA A 220 17.44 -8.13 -9.59
N ILE A 221 17.58 -7.75 -10.87
CA ILE A 221 16.64 -6.83 -11.51
C ILE A 221 15.87 -7.61 -12.56
N ASP A 222 14.55 -7.60 -12.40
CA ASP A 222 13.63 -8.15 -13.40
C ASP A 222 12.95 -7.03 -14.21
N ASN A 223 12.40 -7.42 -15.36
CA ASN A 223 11.66 -6.53 -16.27
C ASN A 223 12.49 -5.36 -16.84
N LEU A 224 13.80 -5.35 -16.68
CA LEU A 224 14.69 -4.34 -17.21
C LEU A 224 15.19 -4.75 -18.61
N LYS A 225 14.67 -4.08 -19.64
CA LYS A 225 15.05 -4.37 -21.04
C LYS A 225 16.45 -3.87 -21.38
N ASP A 226 16.81 -2.72 -20.87
CA ASP A 226 18.11 -2.08 -21.09
C ASP A 226 18.68 -1.58 -19.75
N PRO A 227 19.70 -2.23 -19.20
CA PRO A 227 20.34 -1.78 -17.97
C PRO A 227 20.89 -0.35 -18.04
N ALA A 228 21.34 0.10 -19.21
CA ALA A 228 21.84 1.47 -19.37
C ALA A 228 20.78 2.55 -19.14
N SER A 229 19.49 2.19 -19.26
CA SER A 229 18.39 3.11 -18.97
C SER A 229 18.30 3.55 -17.51
N LEU A 230 18.96 2.84 -16.60
CA LEU A 230 19.05 3.23 -15.19
C LEU A 230 20.23 4.15 -14.87
N ALA A 231 21.18 4.33 -15.78
CA ALA A 231 22.32 5.20 -15.55
C ALA A 231 21.85 6.65 -15.30
N GLY A 232 22.41 7.26 -14.26
CA GLY A 232 22.04 8.62 -13.84
C GLY A 232 20.67 8.76 -13.16
N THR A 233 19.88 7.67 -13.04
CA THR A 233 18.56 7.77 -12.38
C THR A 233 18.68 7.78 -10.86
N PRO A 234 17.84 8.56 -10.17
CA PRO A 234 17.70 8.44 -8.73
C PRO A 234 16.95 7.15 -8.37
N LEU A 235 17.49 6.39 -7.44
CA LEU A 235 16.84 5.25 -6.82
C LEU A 235 16.39 5.64 -5.42
N ARG A 236 15.12 5.43 -5.12
CA ARG A 236 14.59 5.56 -3.76
C ARG A 236 14.75 4.21 -3.06
N LEU A 237 15.44 4.22 -1.94
CA LEU A 237 15.72 3.02 -1.15
C LEU A 237 14.99 3.13 0.18
N THR A 238 13.99 2.27 0.37
CA THR A 238 13.30 2.10 1.66
C THR A 238 13.88 0.85 2.31
N TYR A 239 14.30 0.94 3.56
CA TYR A 239 14.90 -0.19 4.25
C TYR A 239 14.57 -0.20 5.74
N ARG A 240 14.73 -1.37 6.36
CA ARG A 240 14.55 -1.57 7.80
C ARG A 240 15.91 -1.72 8.44
N LEU A 241 16.18 -0.95 9.49
CA LEU A 241 17.39 -0.99 10.28
C LEU A 241 17.05 -0.92 11.77
N ASN A 242 17.46 -1.92 12.54
CA ASN A 242 17.13 -2.04 13.96
C ASN A 242 15.61 -1.95 14.24
N GLY A 243 14.82 -2.55 13.37
CA GLY A 243 13.36 -2.55 13.45
C GLY A 243 12.69 -1.25 12.98
N MET A 244 13.44 -0.18 12.71
CA MET A 244 12.91 1.11 12.24
C MET A 244 13.02 1.25 10.72
N GLY A 245 12.05 1.96 10.14
CA GLY A 245 12.02 2.28 8.73
C GLY A 245 12.87 3.49 8.37
N HIS A 246 13.64 3.37 7.29
CA HIS A 246 14.43 4.46 6.74
C HIS A 246 14.25 4.56 5.23
N GLU A 247 14.35 5.78 4.72
CA GLU A 247 14.31 6.02 3.27
C GLU A 247 15.46 6.96 2.88
N GLN A 248 16.13 6.67 1.78
CA GLN A 248 17.13 7.56 1.19
C GLN A 248 17.12 7.46 -0.33
N THR A 249 17.64 8.47 -0.99
CA THR A 249 17.86 8.45 -2.43
C THR A 249 19.33 8.30 -2.73
N VAL A 250 19.67 7.35 -3.60
CA VAL A 250 21.01 7.22 -4.18
C VAL A 250 20.92 7.36 -5.70
N LYS A 251 21.98 7.89 -6.31
CA LYS A 251 22.03 8.06 -7.76
C LYS A 251 22.95 6.99 -8.34
N LEU A 252 22.48 6.30 -9.38
CA LEU A 252 23.37 5.44 -10.17
C LEU A 252 24.35 6.29 -11.00
N PRO A 253 25.61 5.90 -11.06
CA PRO A 253 26.62 6.59 -11.88
C PRO A 253 26.34 6.49 -13.37
#